data_149a463614e792d846cec99f1407037a
#
_entry.id   149a463614e792d846cec99f1407037a
#
_cell.length_a   1.000
_cell.length_b   1.000
_cell.length_c   1.000
_cell.angle_alpha   90.00
_cell.angle_beta   90.00
_cell.angle_gamma   90.00
#
_symmetry.space_group_name_H-M   'P 1'
#
loop_
_entity.id
_entity.type
_entity.pdbx_description
1 polymer ?
#
loop_
_entity_poly.entity_id
_entity_poly.type
_entity_poly.pdbx_seq_one_letter_code
_entity_poly.pdbx_strand_id
1 'polypeptide(L)'
;MENKENIARLIDVAKRRIGSIDINGLNSIIDPNKDNMLKKNTRELSYKKEKIVRSIGASRSTLPDKGRLNEKFFTKVNGNFHSIYMPEEGSFNAGIVRYNKEKLICVYRPDEYNFIGCYLDNNYNVIKGSYYKFKINNCADPRVLWNSKNQLILIYSSVDKSEFSKEHICGTVIIEDKESGVFVDRPAFRISPINLEGRQKNWMPFTYNNKIHLIAHVNPHVIYELNDNNVCKKLYETKWKSPWMIKESLRGSTNAIRLDDGNYLSTFHTSMNHRGKLYYDNGCYIFSGKPPFNVLKCANRTYLPAEAACEKHFRKANDIVCNFPVGMIVEDNKVIISYGDNDTLVKIVEYKLEDLIKTMVDIY
;
A
#
# COMPACT_ATOMS: atom_id res chain seq x y z
N MET A 1 -0.96 41.79 -0.81
CA MET A 1 -0.27 42.42 0.35
C MET A 1 -0.25 41.48 1.55
N GLU A 2 -1.32 40.84 1.89
CA GLU A 2 -1.46 39.92 3.04
C GLU A 2 -0.48 38.76 3.09
N ASN A 3 -0.04 38.27 1.93
CA ASN A 3 0.90 37.17 1.82
C ASN A 3 2.36 37.54 2.16
N LYS A 4 2.75 38.79 2.00
CA LYS A 4 4.11 39.27 2.34
C LYS A 4 4.27 39.50 3.84
N GLU A 5 3.27 40.01 4.52
CA GLU A 5 3.29 40.21 5.97
C GLU A 5 3.32 38.85 6.74
N ASN A 6 2.57 37.89 6.27
CA ASN A 6 2.58 36.55 6.87
C ASN A 6 3.94 35.83 6.71
N ILE A 7 4.60 36.02 5.56
CA ILE A 7 5.96 35.48 5.34
C ILE A 7 7.00 36.17 6.21
N ALA A 8 6.93 37.50 6.32
CA ALA A 8 7.84 38.28 7.19
C ALA A 8 7.71 37.87 8.67
N ARG A 9 6.47 37.65 9.13
CA ARG A 9 6.18 37.20 10.50
C ARG A 9 6.71 35.79 10.77
N LEU A 10 6.61 34.88 9.80
CA LEU A 10 7.15 33.51 9.91
C LEU A 10 8.68 33.50 9.93
N ILE A 11 9.33 34.37 9.15
CA ILE A 11 10.80 34.53 9.15
C ILE A 11 11.29 35.07 10.49
N ASP A 12 10.56 36.02 11.08
CA ASP A 12 10.94 36.61 12.38
C ASP A 12 10.78 35.62 13.54
N VAL A 13 9.74 34.78 13.51
CA VAL A 13 9.57 33.66 14.45
C VAL A 13 10.67 32.60 14.29
N ALA A 14 11.08 32.32 13.05
CA ALA A 14 12.17 31.40 12.75
C ALA A 14 13.52 31.90 13.26
N LYS A 15 13.85 33.19 13.08
CA LYS A 15 15.05 33.84 13.58
C LYS A 15 15.17 33.74 15.11
N ARG A 16 14.08 33.94 15.84
CA ARG A 16 14.10 33.88 17.32
C ARG A 16 14.27 32.49 17.88
N ARG A 17 13.97 31.44 17.09
CA ARG A 17 14.02 30.02 17.55
C ARG A 17 15.27 29.24 17.14
N ILE A 18 15.97 29.64 16.07
CA ILE A 18 17.03 28.82 15.43
C ILE A 18 18.41 29.48 15.45
N GLY A 19 18.53 30.75 15.95
CA GLY A 19 19.85 31.44 16.22
C GLY A 19 20.53 31.73 14.91
N SER A 20 20.70 31.80 13.91
CA SER A 20 21.32 32.25 12.63
C SER A 20 20.95 31.40 11.42
N ILE A 21 20.04 31.93 10.61
CA ILE A 21 19.76 31.37 9.29
C ILE A 21 20.41 32.29 8.27
N ASP A 22 21.17 31.74 7.32
CA ASP A 22 21.67 32.48 6.19
C ASP A 22 20.50 32.97 5.32
N ILE A 23 20.22 34.29 5.43
CA ILE A 23 19.09 34.96 4.80
C ILE A 23 19.41 35.34 3.35
N ASN A 24 20.68 35.41 2.97
CA ASN A 24 21.06 35.77 1.61
C ASN A 24 20.66 34.69 0.60
N GLY A 25 20.63 33.43 1.00
CA GLY A 25 20.10 32.33 0.21
C GLY A 25 18.55 32.37 0.02
N LEU A 26 17.83 33.04 0.93
CA LEU A 26 16.36 33.14 0.86
C LEU A 26 15.87 34.32 0.01
N ASN A 27 16.63 35.43 -0.02
CA ASN A 27 16.26 36.61 -0.81
C ASN A 27 16.45 36.41 -2.33
N SER A 28 17.36 35.54 -2.76
CA SER A 28 17.52 35.16 -4.18
C SER A 28 16.35 34.30 -4.73
N ILE A 29 15.49 33.82 -3.84
CA ILE A 29 14.35 32.93 -4.16
C ILE A 29 13.04 33.77 -4.41
N ILE A 30 13.02 35.04 -4.04
CA ILE A 30 11.80 35.88 -4.01
C ILE A 30 11.78 36.95 -5.14
N ASP A 31 12.66 36.85 -6.13
CA ASP A 31 12.64 37.77 -7.28
C ASP A 31 11.53 37.35 -8.29
N PRO A 32 10.50 38.18 -8.48
CA PRO A 32 9.35 37.83 -9.32
C PRO A 32 9.61 37.95 -10.82
N ASN A 33 10.80 38.39 -11.26
CA ASN A 33 11.08 38.69 -12.66
C ASN A 33 11.83 37.61 -13.46
N LYS A 34 12.00 36.38 -12.89
CA LYS A 34 12.63 35.25 -13.62
C LYS A 34 11.62 34.15 -13.95
N ASP A 35 10.76 34.42 -14.90
CA ASP A 35 9.62 33.56 -15.26
C ASP A 35 9.93 32.27 -16.02
N ASN A 36 11.14 31.97 -16.43
CA ASN A 36 11.44 30.83 -17.30
C ASN A 36 12.26 29.66 -16.70
N MET A 37 12.66 29.74 -15.42
CA MET A 37 13.31 28.64 -14.72
C MET A 37 12.41 27.95 -13.67
N LEU A 38 11.20 28.44 -13.48
CA LEU A 38 10.33 28.11 -12.34
C LEU A 38 9.67 26.74 -12.38
N LYS A 39 9.49 26.12 -13.54
CA LYS A 39 8.75 24.84 -13.63
C LYS A 39 9.56 23.62 -13.17
N LYS A 40 10.88 23.68 -13.19
CA LYS A 40 11.75 22.58 -12.72
C LYS A 40 12.08 22.71 -11.24
N ASN A 41 12.16 23.94 -10.74
CA ASN A 41 12.54 24.23 -9.35
C ASN A 41 11.37 24.33 -8.37
N THR A 42 10.12 24.38 -8.85
CA THR A 42 8.94 24.49 -7.96
C THR A 42 8.74 23.28 -7.05
N ARG A 43 9.12 22.08 -7.48
CA ARG A 43 9.06 20.89 -6.63
C ARG A 43 10.15 20.92 -5.53
N GLU A 44 11.36 21.32 -5.88
CA GLU A 44 12.50 21.40 -4.96
C GLU A 44 12.34 22.55 -3.94
N LEU A 45 11.74 23.65 -4.37
CA LEU A 45 11.39 24.80 -3.51
C LEU A 45 10.23 24.49 -2.58
N SER A 46 9.21 23.78 -3.03
CA SER A 46 8.12 23.27 -2.20
C SER A 46 8.65 22.33 -1.12
N TYR A 47 9.55 21.42 -1.47
CA TYR A 47 10.20 20.50 -0.56
C TYR A 47 11.06 21.22 0.49
N LYS A 48 11.92 22.18 0.08
CA LYS A 48 12.74 22.98 1.02
C LYS A 48 11.89 23.85 1.93
N LYS A 49 10.81 24.44 1.41
CA LYS A 49 9.86 25.25 2.17
C LYS A 49 9.08 24.42 3.19
N GLU A 50 8.61 23.24 2.81
CA GLU A 50 7.97 22.30 3.74
C GLU A 50 8.94 21.79 4.82
N LYS A 51 10.21 21.51 4.48
CA LYS A 51 11.22 21.08 5.44
C LYS A 51 11.51 22.14 6.49
N ILE A 52 11.56 23.43 6.10
CA ILE A 52 11.71 24.55 7.02
C ILE A 52 10.47 24.72 7.91
N VAL A 53 9.28 24.69 7.35
CA VAL A 53 8.02 24.81 8.12
C VAL A 53 7.88 23.63 9.11
N ARG A 54 8.27 22.41 8.72
CA ARG A 54 8.23 21.24 9.60
C ARG A 54 9.29 21.29 10.72
N SER A 55 10.49 21.83 10.45
CA SER A 55 11.50 22.02 11.50
C SER A 55 11.09 23.05 12.55
N ILE A 56 10.28 24.04 12.17
CA ILE A 56 9.73 25.08 13.06
C ILE A 56 8.49 24.55 13.84
N GLY A 57 7.71 23.66 13.24
CA GLY A 57 6.52 23.04 13.85
C GLY A 57 6.80 21.84 14.76
N ALA A 58 7.99 21.28 14.65
CA ALA A 58 8.43 20.14 15.48
C ALA A 58 8.94 20.58 16.87
N SER A 59 8.19 21.43 17.57
CA SER A 59 8.27 21.37 19.02
C SER A 59 7.66 20.03 19.42
N ARG A 60 8.43 19.23 20.12
CA ARG A 60 8.04 17.98 20.75
C ARG A 60 6.58 18.02 21.20
N SER A 61 5.64 17.62 20.34
CA SER A 61 4.42 17.03 20.84
C SER A 61 4.87 15.68 21.36
N THR A 62 5.16 15.62 22.65
CA THR A 62 5.07 14.38 23.40
C THR A 62 3.84 13.65 22.84
N LEU A 63 4.07 12.48 22.28
CA LEU A 63 2.98 11.55 21.98
C LEU A 63 2.03 11.59 23.17
N PRO A 64 0.73 11.81 22.97
CA PRO A 64 -0.19 11.97 24.07
C PRO A 64 -0.08 10.76 24.96
N ASP A 65 0.36 11.03 26.16
CA ASP A 65 0.44 10.05 27.24
C ASP A 65 -0.96 9.49 27.46
N LYS A 66 -1.10 8.17 27.34
CA LYS A 66 -2.20 7.40 27.91
C LYS A 66 -3.63 7.61 27.35
N GLY A 67 -3.80 7.43 26.06
CA GLY A 67 -5.02 6.84 25.52
C GLY A 67 -4.63 5.57 24.75
N ARG A 68 -3.64 4.85 25.26
CA ARG A 68 -3.12 3.62 24.67
C ARG A 68 -4.25 2.63 24.50
N LEU A 69 -4.56 2.29 23.25
CA LEU A 69 -5.07 0.97 22.95
C LEU A 69 -4.23 0.02 23.81
N ASN A 70 -4.86 -0.66 24.72
CA ASN A 70 -4.29 -1.48 25.78
C ASN A 70 -3.07 -2.23 25.25
N GLU A 71 -1.88 -2.11 25.85
CA GLU A 71 -0.63 -2.82 25.47
C GLU A 71 -0.84 -4.33 25.30
N LYS A 72 -1.92 -4.89 25.83
CA LYS A 72 -2.37 -6.27 25.60
C LYS A 72 -2.70 -6.59 24.13
N PHE A 73 -2.91 -5.58 23.26
CA PHE A 73 -3.19 -5.80 21.83
C PHE A 73 -1.93 -5.86 20.96
N PHE A 74 -0.78 -5.49 21.46
CA PHE A 74 0.47 -5.49 20.72
C PHE A 74 1.36 -6.65 21.14
N THR A 75 1.10 -7.85 20.64
CA THR A 75 2.19 -8.84 20.62
C THR A 75 3.08 -8.46 19.45
N LYS A 76 4.29 -8.05 19.75
CA LYS A 76 5.32 -7.80 18.75
C LYS A 76 5.64 -9.13 18.06
N VAL A 77 5.13 -9.31 16.84
CA VAL A 77 5.61 -10.39 15.98
C VAL A 77 7.01 -9.96 15.52
N ASN A 78 8.01 -10.78 15.77
CA ASN A 78 9.37 -10.47 15.34
C ASN A 78 9.47 -10.63 13.83
N GLY A 79 9.66 -9.52 13.12
CA GLY A 79 9.84 -9.48 11.68
C GLY A 79 11.21 -8.88 11.31
N ASN A 80 11.76 -9.32 10.20
CA ASN A 80 12.92 -8.72 9.57
C ASN A 80 12.43 -7.66 8.58
N PHE A 81 12.78 -6.40 8.81
CA PHE A 81 12.32 -5.26 8.02
C PHE A 81 13.39 -4.79 7.04
N HIS A 82 12.99 -4.62 5.77
CA HIS A 82 13.86 -4.16 4.69
C HIS A 82 13.25 -2.93 4.02
N SER A 83 14.04 -1.86 3.87
CA SER A 83 13.66 -0.71 3.05
C SER A 83 14.14 -0.93 1.63
N ILE A 84 13.27 -0.69 0.66
CA ILE A 84 13.61 -0.81 -0.76
C ILE A 84 13.77 0.59 -1.32
N TYR A 85 14.95 0.89 -1.81
CA TYR A 85 15.25 2.18 -2.42
C TYR A 85 14.88 2.13 -3.91
N MET A 86 13.75 2.75 -4.23
CA MET A 86 13.29 2.93 -5.60
C MET A 86 13.96 4.15 -6.21
N PRO A 87 14.16 4.19 -7.56
CA PRO A 87 14.78 5.35 -8.22
C PRO A 87 13.97 6.63 -8.07
N GLU A 88 12.64 6.50 -8.04
CA GLU A 88 11.74 7.63 -7.85
C GLU A 88 11.51 7.85 -6.36
N GLU A 89 11.92 9.01 -5.87
CA GLU A 89 11.70 9.41 -4.47
C GLU A 89 10.20 9.45 -4.15
N GLY A 90 9.83 8.89 -3.02
CA GLY A 90 8.44 8.85 -2.57
C GLY A 90 7.61 7.75 -3.23
N SER A 91 8.24 6.73 -3.80
CA SER A 91 7.56 5.51 -4.26
C SER A 91 6.99 4.70 -3.11
N PHE A 92 5.82 4.07 -3.30
CA PHE A 92 5.09 3.36 -2.25
C PHE A 92 4.19 2.25 -2.79
N ASN A 93 3.56 1.47 -1.90
CA ASN A 93 2.52 0.47 -2.17
C ASN A 93 2.89 -0.50 -3.29
N ALA A 94 3.85 -1.38 -3.05
CA ALA A 94 4.31 -2.34 -4.02
C ALA A 94 3.61 -3.70 -3.90
N GLY A 95 3.09 -4.23 -5.01
CA GLY A 95 2.75 -5.63 -5.16
C GLY A 95 3.98 -6.46 -5.54
N ILE A 96 4.14 -7.64 -4.95
CA ILE A 96 5.25 -8.54 -5.24
C ILE A 96 4.78 -9.94 -5.59
N VAL A 97 5.55 -10.64 -6.43
CA VAL A 97 5.36 -12.07 -6.71
C VAL A 97 6.71 -12.73 -7.02
N ARG A 98 6.86 -13.99 -6.69
CA ARG A 98 8.05 -14.76 -7.06
C ARG A 98 8.09 -14.99 -8.59
N TYR A 99 9.17 -14.56 -9.24
CA TYR A 99 9.40 -14.80 -10.66
C TYR A 99 10.13 -16.14 -10.88
N ASN A 100 11.25 -16.32 -10.20
CA ASN A 100 12.02 -17.55 -10.18
C ASN A 100 12.81 -17.65 -8.86
N LYS A 101 13.71 -18.62 -8.74
CA LYS A 101 14.52 -18.83 -7.54
C LYS A 101 15.41 -17.65 -7.13
N GLU A 102 15.73 -16.76 -8.08
CA GLU A 102 16.67 -15.65 -7.88
C GLU A 102 16.01 -14.27 -7.83
N LYS A 103 14.78 -14.15 -8.35
CA LYS A 103 14.15 -12.86 -8.60
C LYS A 103 12.69 -12.81 -8.15
N LEU A 104 12.30 -11.63 -7.72
CA LEU A 104 10.92 -11.21 -7.51
C LEU A 104 10.53 -10.18 -8.58
N ILE A 105 9.28 -10.19 -8.98
CA ILE A 105 8.65 -9.07 -9.69
C ILE A 105 8.08 -8.14 -8.62
N CYS A 106 8.32 -6.85 -8.79
CA CYS A 106 7.79 -5.78 -7.95
C CYS A 106 7.09 -4.76 -8.85
N VAL A 107 5.84 -4.47 -8.57
CA VAL A 107 5.07 -3.40 -9.23
C VAL A 107 4.68 -2.39 -8.16
N TYR A 108 5.11 -1.15 -8.30
CA TYR A 108 4.96 -0.10 -7.30
C TYR A 108 4.40 1.20 -7.85
N ARG A 109 4.01 2.08 -6.97
CA ARG A 109 3.49 3.42 -7.29
C ARG A 109 4.63 4.44 -7.15
N PRO A 110 5.10 5.06 -8.26
CA PRO A 110 6.03 6.18 -8.18
C PRO A 110 5.31 7.48 -7.79
N ASP A 111 3.98 7.50 -7.99
CA ASP A 111 3.09 8.62 -7.69
C ASP A 111 1.65 8.12 -7.45
N GLU A 112 0.68 9.03 -7.42
CA GLU A 112 -0.72 8.68 -7.15
C GLU A 112 -1.44 7.98 -8.31
N TYR A 113 -0.88 7.98 -9.53
CA TYR A 113 -1.61 7.66 -10.76
C TYR A 113 -0.95 6.64 -11.66
N ASN A 114 0.30 6.26 -11.42
CA ASN A 114 1.08 5.42 -12.32
C ASN A 114 1.63 4.18 -11.61
N PHE A 115 2.03 3.19 -12.42
CA PHE A 115 2.81 2.05 -11.94
C PHE A 115 4.14 1.94 -12.68
N ILE A 116 5.14 1.47 -11.94
CA ILE A 116 6.42 1.02 -12.47
C ILE A 116 6.63 -0.43 -12.00
N GLY A 117 7.13 -1.26 -12.90
CA GLY A 117 7.59 -2.62 -12.60
C GLY A 117 9.10 -2.70 -12.58
N CYS A 118 9.65 -3.55 -11.74
CA CYS A 118 11.06 -3.91 -11.73
C CYS A 118 11.27 -5.32 -11.20
N TYR A 119 12.48 -5.86 -11.38
CA TYR A 119 12.92 -7.05 -10.64
C TYR A 119 13.64 -6.65 -9.36
N LEU A 120 13.43 -7.46 -8.31
CA LEU A 120 14.23 -7.44 -7.09
C LEU A 120 15.05 -8.74 -7.02
N ASP A 121 16.26 -8.67 -6.48
CA ASP A 121 17.03 -9.86 -6.08
C ASP A 121 16.50 -10.47 -4.77
N ASN A 122 17.09 -11.57 -4.31
CA ASN A 122 16.69 -12.24 -3.06
C ASN A 122 17.02 -11.42 -1.78
N ASN A 123 17.81 -10.36 -1.90
CA ASN A 123 18.08 -9.40 -0.83
C ASN A 123 17.20 -8.16 -0.94
N TYR A 124 16.20 -8.21 -1.84
CA TYR A 124 15.25 -7.12 -2.14
C TYR A 124 15.90 -5.88 -2.75
N ASN A 125 17.09 -5.96 -3.31
CA ASN A 125 17.67 -4.87 -4.08
C ASN A 125 17.07 -4.83 -5.48
N VAL A 126 16.83 -3.62 -5.96
CA VAL A 126 16.35 -3.42 -7.32
C VAL A 126 17.43 -3.78 -8.34
N ILE A 127 17.10 -4.66 -9.27
CA ILE A 127 18.01 -5.06 -10.35
C ILE A 127 18.09 -3.91 -11.36
N LYS A 128 19.30 -3.36 -11.52
CA LYS A 128 19.55 -2.22 -12.42
C LYS A 128 19.12 -2.54 -13.86
N GLY A 129 18.43 -1.60 -14.49
CA GLY A 129 17.97 -1.72 -15.88
C GLY A 129 16.69 -2.51 -16.07
N SER A 130 16.06 -3.01 -14.99
CA SER A 130 14.82 -3.80 -15.08
C SER A 130 13.53 -2.98 -14.99
N TYR A 131 13.61 -1.67 -15.07
CA TYR A 131 12.46 -0.79 -14.90
C TYR A 131 11.57 -0.76 -16.14
N TYR A 132 10.26 -0.85 -15.90
CA TYR A 132 9.24 -0.67 -16.92
C TYR A 132 8.12 0.23 -16.40
N LYS A 133 7.84 1.32 -17.11
CA LYS A 133 6.69 2.18 -16.82
C LYS A 133 5.46 1.66 -17.56
N PHE A 134 4.44 1.25 -16.81
CA PHE A 134 3.19 0.78 -17.40
C PHE A 134 2.47 1.89 -18.15
N LYS A 135 1.78 1.53 -19.24
CA LYS A 135 0.97 2.46 -20.03
C LYS A 135 -0.36 2.80 -19.38
N ILE A 136 -0.79 1.96 -18.42
CA ILE A 136 -1.99 2.24 -17.61
C ILE A 136 -1.75 3.43 -16.70
N ASN A 137 -2.79 4.22 -16.48
CA ASN A 137 -2.78 5.39 -15.61
C ASN A 137 -4.02 5.40 -14.70
N ASN A 138 -4.13 6.38 -13.80
CA ASN A 138 -5.20 6.49 -12.79
C ASN A 138 -5.37 5.20 -11.98
N CYS A 139 -4.26 4.57 -11.61
CA CYS A 139 -4.21 3.27 -10.97
C CYS A 139 -3.65 3.37 -9.55
N ALA A 140 -4.12 2.49 -8.66
CA ALA A 140 -3.72 2.44 -7.27
C ALA A 140 -3.64 0.99 -6.77
N ASP A 141 -2.72 0.76 -5.84
CA ASP A 141 -2.61 -0.46 -5.03
C ASP A 141 -2.51 -1.75 -5.86
N PRO A 142 -1.37 -1.96 -6.54
CA PRO A 142 -1.15 -3.06 -7.48
C PRO A 142 -1.05 -4.40 -6.75
N ARG A 143 -1.80 -5.40 -7.17
CA ARG A 143 -1.68 -6.79 -6.71
C ARG A 143 -1.33 -7.66 -7.88
N VAL A 144 -0.24 -8.40 -7.76
CA VAL A 144 0.28 -9.26 -8.82
C VAL A 144 0.17 -10.72 -8.44
N LEU A 145 -0.20 -11.55 -9.41
CA LEU A 145 -0.27 -13.00 -9.24
C LEU A 145 -0.06 -13.72 -10.58
N TRP A 146 0.37 -14.96 -10.51
CA TRP A 146 0.36 -15.87 -11.66
C TRP A 146 -1.00 -16.54 -11.79
N ASN A 147 -1.52 -16.59 -13.02
CA ASN A 147 -2.68 -17.40 -13.31
C ASN A 147 -2.26 -18.84 -13.70
N SER A 148 -3.23 -19.73 -13.91
CA SER A 148 -2.98 -21.11 -14.31
C SER A 148 -2.37 -21.30 -15.70
N LYS A 149 -2.37 -20.24 -16.52
CA LYS A 149 -1.76 -20.22 -17.85
C LYS A 149 -0.32 -19.67 -17.82
N ASN A 150 0.27 -19.55 -16.63
CA ASN A 150 1.57 -18.90 -16.41
C ASN A 150 1.64 -17.46 -16.96
N GLN A 151 0.54 -16.73 -16.91
CA GLN A 151 0.51 -15.33 -17.23
C GLN A 151 0.50 -14.51 -15.94
N LEU A 152 1.29 -13.46 -15.91
CA LEU A 152 1.30 -12.52 -14.80
C LEU A 152 0.11 -11.57 -14.94
N ILE A 153 -0.74 -11.54 -13.94
CA ILE A 153 -1.91 -10.67 -13.90
C ILE A 153 -1.67 -9.58 -12.86
N LEU A 154 -1.89 -8.34 -13.25
CA LEU A 154 -1.93 -7.18 -12.39
C LEU A 154 -3.39 -6.78 -12.14
N ILE A 155 -3.79 -6.74 -10.87
CA ILE A 155 -5.11 -6.30 -10.43
C ILE A 155 -4.94 -5.06 -9.58
N TYR A 156 -5.74 -4.02 -9.83
CA TYR A 156 -5.59 -2.72 -9.20
C TYR A 156 -6.92 -1.97 -9.09
N SER A 157 -6.95 -0.96 -8.23
CA SER A 157 -8.05 0.00 -8.19
C SER A 157 -7.82 1.09 -9.25
N SER A 158 -8.79 1.33 -10.10
CA SER A 158 -8.78 2.44 -11.05
C SER A 158 -9.54 3.62 -10.47
N VAL A 159 -8.95 4.81 -10.60
CA VAL A 159 -9.56 6.08 -10.17
C VAL A 159 -9.93 6.85 -11.43
N ASP A 160 -11.12 6.62 -11.97
CA ASP A 160 -11.58 7.40 -13.10
C ASP A 160 -12.03 8.80 -12.65
N LYS A 161 -11.33 9.82 -13.16
CA LYS A 161 -11.65 11.23 -12.85
C LYS A 161 -12.90 11.73 -13.59
N SER A 162 -13.31 11.06 -14.67
CA SER A 162 -14.49 11.46 -15.47
C SER A 162 -15.80 11.06 -14.82
N GLU A 163 -15.80 10.00 -14.01
CA GLU A 163 -16.94 9.59 -13.19
C GLU A 163 -16.66 9.94 -11.73
N PHE A 164 -17.02 11.13 -11.31
CA PHE A 164 -16.90 11.57 -9.91
C PHE A 164 -17.38 10.46 -8.95
N SER A 165 -16.47 9.96 -8.12
CA SER A 165 -16.67 9.04 -6.99
C SER A 165 -16.68 7.52 -7.24
N LYS A 166 -16.45 7.00 -8.42
CA LYS A 166 -16.48 5.54 -8.62
C LYS A 166 -15.09 4.95 -8.87
N GLU A 167 -14.41 4.57 -7.78
CA GLU A 167 -13.30 3.63 -7.91
C GLU A 167 -13.83 2.25 -8.28
N HIS A 168 -13.18 1.59 -9.22
CA HIS A 168 -13.53 0.23 -9.67
C HIS A 168 -12.27 -0.63 -9.82
N ILE A 169 -12.45 -1.94 -9.84
CA ILE A 169 -11.34 -2.88 -9.99
C ILE A 169 -11.09 -3.15 -11.45
N CYS A 170 -9.83 -3.00 -11.84
CA CYS A 170 -9.32 -3.31 -13.17
C CYS A 170 -8.23 -4.37 -13.11
N GLY A 171 -7.94 -4.96 -14.25
CA GLY A 171 -6.83 -5.86 -14.45
C GLY A 171 -6.14 -5.65 -15.78
N THR A 172 -4.91 -6.12 -15.87
CA THR A 172 -4.17 -6.26 -17.12
C THR A 172 -3.27 -7.48 -17.05
N VAL A 173 -2.96 -8.05 -18.22
CA VAL A 173 -1.95 -9.10 -18.34
C VAL A 173 -0.61 -8.43 -18.56
N ILE A 174 0.38 -8.83 -17.78
CA ILE A 174 1.77 -8.41 -17.94
C ILE A 174 2.51 -9.52 -18.69
N ILE A 175 3.22 -9.16 -19.73
CA ILE A 175 4.02 -10.09 -20.53
C ILE A 175 5.46 -9.64 -20.44
N GLU A 176 6.37 -10.59 -20.31
CA GLU A 176 7.79 -10.32 -20.52
C GLU A 176 8.06 -10.27 -22.02
N ASP A 177 8.56 -9.14 -22.50
CA ASP A 177 9.12 -9.05 -23.83
C ASP A 177 10.48 -9.75 -23.83
N LYS A 178 10.57 -10.86 -24.56
CA LYS A 178 11.75 -11.72 -24.60
C LYS A 178 12.99 -11.05 -25.20
N GLU A 179 12.80 -10.03 -26.02
CA GLU A 179 13.91 -9.32 -26.68
C GLU A 179 14.54 -8.28 -25.74
N SER A 180 13.70 -7.53 -25.05
CA SER A 180 14.17 -6.47 -24.13
C SER A 180 14.32 -6.95 -22.69
N GLY A 181 13.74 -8.10 -22.31
CA GLY A 181 13.66 -8.58 -20.92
C GLY A 181 12.82 -7.67 -20.01
N VAL A 182 12.00 -6.82 -20.59
CA VAL A 182 11.17 -5.82 -19.91
C VAL A 182 9.71 -6.25 -19.96
N PHE A 183 8.94 -5.88 -18.94
CA PHE A 183 7.50 -6.16 -18.92
C PHE A 183 6.74 -5.22 -19.86
N VAL A 184 5.72 -5.77 -20.51
CA VAL A 184 4.78 -5.02 -21.34
C VAL A 184 3.37 -5.31 -20.84
N ASP A 185 2.59 -4.26 -20.56
CA ASP A 185 1.20 -4.40 -20.20
C ASP A 185 0.29 -4.51 -21.43
N ARG A 186 -0.68 -5.40 -21.35
CA ARG A 186 -1.79 -5.50 -22.31
C ARG A 186 -2.85 -4.43 -21.98
N PRO A 187 -3.78 -4.14 -22.90
CA PRO A 187 -4.90 -3.27 -22.59
C PRO A 187 -5.62 -3.68 -21.32
N ALA A 188 -5.91 -2.69 -20.48
CA ALA A 188 -6.61 -2.91 -19.23
C ALA A 188 -8.08 -3.30 -19.49
N PHE A 189 -8.64 -4.11 -18.58
CA PHE A 189 -10.03 -4.49 -18.57
C PHE A 189 -10.66 -4.27 -17.20
N ARG A 190 -11.94 -3.93 -17.18
CA ARG A 190 -12.68 -3.77 -15.93
C ARG A 190 -13.08 -5.14 -15.39
N ILE A 191 -12.77 -5.39 -14.13
CA ILE A 191 -13.06 -6.63 -13.39
C ILE A 191 -14.37 -6.48 -12.60
N SER A 192 -14.51 -5.42 -11.83
CA SER A 192 -15.70 -5.23 -11.01
C SER A 192 -16.95 -5.01 -11.86
N PRO A 193 -18.07 -5.64 -11.53
CA PRO A 193 -19.34 -5.43 -12.25
C PRO A 193 -19.73 -3.94 -12.30
N ILE A 194 -20.29 -3.52 -13.43
CA ILE A 194 -20.64 -2.11 -13.68
C ILE A 194 -21.75 -1.61 -12.72
N ASN A 195 -22.64 -2.51 -12.33
CA ASN A 195 -23.78 -2.22 -11.47
C ASN A 195 -23.48 -2.30 -9.97
N LEU A 196 -22.22 -2.56 -9.58
CA LEU A 196 -21.87 -2.50 -8.16
C LEU A 196 -21.87 -1.04 -7.69
N GLU A 197 -22.66 -0.80 -6.66
CA GLU A 197 -22.72 0.49 -6.00
C GLU A 197 -21.48 0.77 -5.15
N GLY A 198 -21.17 2.06 -4.98
CA GLY A 198 -20.08 2.53 -4.13
C GLY A 198 -18.68 2.33 -4.72
N ARG A 199 -17.70 2.69 -3.91
CA ARG A 199 -16.27 2.58 -4.25
C ARG A 199 -15.81 1.14 -4.18
N GLN A 200 -15.35 0.58 -5.30
CA GLN A 200 -14.76 -0.74 -5.36
C GLN A 200 -13.23 -0.63 -5.25
N LYS A 201 -12.67 -1.08 -4.13
CA LYS A 201 -11.26 -0.89 -3.80
C LYS A 201 -10.74 -2.05 -2.93
N ASN A 202 -9.45 -2.32 -3.05
CA ASN A 202 -8.76 -3.32 -2.22
C ASN A 202 -9.27 -4.76 -2.36
N TRP A 203 -9.73 -5.15 -3.55
CA TRP A 203 -10.05 -6.53 -3.83
C TRP A 203 -8.79 -7.38 -3.88
N MET A 204 -8.79 -8.51 -3.20
CA MET A 204 -7.63 -9.38 -3.02
C MET A 204 -7.75 -10.62 -3.90
N PRO A 205 -6.83 -10.82 -4.86
CA PRO A 205 -6.89 -11.98 -5.73
C PRO A 205 -6.30 -13.24 -5.08
N PHE A 206 -6.83 -14.40 -5.51
CA PHE A 206 -6.24 -15.71 -5.28
C PHE A 206 -6.62 -16.68 -6.40
N THR A 207 -5.89 -17.78 -6.52
CA THR A 207 -6.17 -18.82 -7.52
C THR A 207 -6.80 -20.03 -6.85
N TYR A 208 -7.94 -20.49 -7.38
CA TYR A 208 -8.62 -21.72 -6.97
C TYR A 208 -9.15 -22.45 -8.21
N ASN A 209 -8.90 -23.77 -8.31
CA ASN A 209 -9.30 -24.61 -9.46
C ASN A 209 -8.96 -23.97 -10.82
N ASN A 210 -7.72 -23.48 -10.95
CA ASN A 210 -7.19 -22.84 -12.15
C ASN A 210 -7.91 -21.54 -12.59
N LYS A 211 -8.75 -20.96 -11.73
CA LYS A 211 -9.43 -19.70 -11.97
C LYS A 211 -8.99 -18.64 -10.96
N ILE A 212 -9.05 -17.39 -11.38
CA ILE A 212 -8.83 -16.25 -10.48
C ILE A 212 -10.12 -15.97 -9.71
N HIS A 213 -10.00 -15.91 -8.41
CA HIS A 213 -11.03 -15.49 -7.50
C HIS A 213 -10.60 -14.18 -6.83
N LEU A 214 -11.56 -13.42 -6.35
CA LEU A 214 -11.33 -12.10 -5.76
C LEU A 214 -12.16 -11.98 -4.48
N ILE A 215 -11.49 -11.66 -3.39
CA ILE A 215 -12.13 -11.31 -2.13
C ILE A 215 -12.47 -9.82 -2.20
N ALA A 216 -13.76 -9.50 -2.35
CA ALA A 216 -14.23 -8.12 -2.44
C ALA A 216 -14.40 -7.48 -1.06
N HIS A 217 -14.82 -8.27 -0.08
CA HIS A 217 -14.97 -7.84 1.32
C HIS A 217 -14.42 -8.92 2.26
N VAL A 218 -13.82 -8.50 3.35
CA VAL A 218 -13.28 -9.40 4.38
C VAL A 218 -14.37 -9.82 5.35
N ASN A 219 -15.25 -8.91 5.74
CA ASN A 219 -16.37 -9.19 6.63
C ASN A 219 -17.61 -8.34 6.26
N PRO A 220 -18.69 -8.95 5.72
CA PRO A 220 -18.79 -10.38 5.36
C PRO A 220 -17.70 -10.78 4.37
N HIS A 221 -17.33 -12.08 4.36
CA HIS A 221 -16.33 -12.59 3.41
C HIS A 221 -17.02 -12.86 2.06
N VAL A 222 -16.76 -11.97 1.09
CA VAL A 222 -17.44 -11.96 -0.20
C VAL A 222 -16.48 -12.33 -1.31
N ILE A 223 -16.79 -13.42 -2.03
CA ILE A 223 -15.95 -13.99 -3.09
C ILE A 223 -16.61 -13.84 -4.46
N TYR A 224 -15.83 -13.34 -5.40
CA TYR A 224 -16.15 -13.31 -6.82
C TYR A 224 -15.22 -14.25 -7.59
N GLU A 225 -15.69 -14.82 -8.69
CA GLU A 225 -14.88 -15.53 -9.69
C GLU A 225 -14.75 -14.68 -10.94
N LEU A 226 -13.52 -14.55 -11.45
CA LEU A 226 -13.25 -13.94 -12.74
C LEU A 226 -13.39 -14.99 -13.83
N ASN A 227 -14.30 -14.78 -14.78
CA ASN A 227 -14.49 -15.67 -15.92
C ASN A 227 -13.50 -15.36 -17.08
N ASP A 228 -13.50 -16.19 -18.11
CA ASP A 228 -12.60 -16.03 -19.27
C ASP A 228 -12.86 -14.74 -20.07
N ASN A 229 -14.02 -14.13 -19.93
CA ASN A 229 -14.36 -12.84 -20.54
C ASN A 229 -13.99 -11.64 -19.65
N ASN A 230 -13.21 -11.86 -18.61
CA ASN A 230 -12.80 -10.85 -17.63
C ASN A 230 -13.96 -10.19 -16.85
N VAL A 231 -15.08 -10.86 -16.72
CA VAL A 231 -16.23 -10.40 -15.94
C VAL A 231 -16.31 -11.19 -14.64
N CYS A 232 -16.43 -10.47 -13.53
CA CYS A 232 -16.60 -11.08 -12.22
C CYS A 232 -18.07 -11.43 -11.93
N LYS A 233 -18.27 -12.65 -11.38
CA LYS A 233 -19.53 -13.11 -10.84
C LYS A 233 -19.38 -13.38 -9.35
N LYS A 234 -20.28 -12.82 -8.53
CA LYS A 234 -20.35 -13.15 -7.10
C LYS A 234 -20.74 -14.61 -6.93
N LEU A 235 -19.94 -15.36 -6.17
CA LEU A 235 -20.18 -16.78 -5.88
C LEU A 235 -20.65 -17.01 -4.45
N TYR A 236 -19.94 -16.41 -3.47
CA TYR A 236 -20.15 -16.72 -2.07
C TYR A 236 -20.16 -15.45 -1.22
N GLU A 237 -20.91 -15.53 -0.15
CA GLU A 237 -20.89 -14.56 0.94
C GLU A 237 -21.06 -15.30 2.24
N THR A 238 -20.09 -15.21 3.13
CA THR A 238 -20.11 -15.83 4.46
C THR A 238 -19.93 -14.79 5.53
N LYS A 239 -20.78 -14.85 6.56
CA LYS A 239 -20.70 -13.98 7.73
C LYS A 239 -19.88 -14.68 8.81
N TRP A 240 -19.05 -13.92 9.49
CA TRP A 240 -18.25 -14.41 10.60
C TRP A 240 -18.07 -13.34 11.65
N LYS A 241 -17.76 -13.75 12.87
CA LYS A 241 -17.58 -12.83 14.00
C LYS A 241 -16.09 -12.47 14.12
N SER A 242 -15.74 -11.23 13.77
CA SER A 242 -14.37 -10.74 13.91
C SER A 242 -13.98 -10.57 15.38
N PRO A 243 -12.77 -10.98 15.79
CA PRO A 243 -12.22 -10.65 17.11
C PRO A 243 -11.84 -9.17 17.24
N TRP A 244 -11.81 -8.43 16.14
CA TRP A 244 -11.51 -7.00 16.14
C TRP A 244 -12.73 -6.20 16.56
N MET A 245 -12.62 -5.54 17.70
CA MET A 245 -13.73 -4.72 18.29
C MET A 245 -13.76 -3.32 17.67
N ILE A 246 -13.79 -3.22 16.35
CA ILE A 246 -13.87 -1.96 15.62
C ILE A 246 -15.22 -1.82 14.93
N LYS A 247 -15.78 -0.60 14.99
CA LYS A 247 -17.02 -0.26 14.28
C LYS A 247 -16.83 -0.20 12.76
N GLU A 248 -15.59 -0.09 12.29
CA GLU A 248 -15.26 0.07 10.89
C GLU A 248 -15.04 -1.27 10.19
N SER A 249 -15.28 -1.30 8.89
CA SER A 249 -15.14 -2.51 8.08
C SER A 249 -13.68 -2.93 7.95
N LEU A 250 -13.42 -4.23 8.05
CA LEU A 250 -12.14 -4.82 7.65
C LEU A 250 -12.01 -4.71 6.13
N ARG A 251 -10.91 -4.14 5.65
CA ARG A 251 -10.63 -3.93 4.24
C ARG A 251 -9.49 -4.83 3.79
N GLY A 252 -9.58 -5.34 2.56
CA GLY A 252 -8.55 -6.18 1.98
C GLY A 252 -7.19 -5.50 1.85
N SER A 253 -6.11 -6.26 1.97
CA SER A 253 -4.74 -5.78 1.80
C SER A 253 -4.00 -6.58 0.73
N THR A 254 -3.32 -7.68 1.07
CA THR A 254 -2.53 -8.47 0.12
C THR A 254 -3.37 -9.44 -0.69
N ASN A 255 -2.80 -10.01 -1.76
CA ASN A 255 -3.30 -11.23 -2.36
C ASN A 255 -3.40 -12.35 -1.32
N ALA A 256 -4.25 -13.37 -1.56
CA ALA A 256 -4.28 -14.56 -0.70
C ALA A 256 -3.39 -15.67 -1.28
N ILE A 257 -2.64 -16.34 -0.40
CA ILE A 257 -1.70 -17.41 -0.74
C ILE A 257 -2.18 -18.73 -0.14
N ARG A 258 -2.17 -19.77 -0.97
CA ARG A 258 -2.49 -21.12 -0.53
C ARG A 258 -1.36 -21.68 0.32
N LEU A 259 -1.71 -22.18 1.50
CA LEU A 259 -0.80 -22.87 2.42
C LEU A 259 -0.73 -24.37 2.11
N ASP A 260 0.24 -25.06 2.71
CA ASP A 260 0.47 -26.51 2.51
C ASP A 260 -0.70 -27.35 2.99
N ASP A 261 -1.46 -26.89 4.00
CA ASP A 261 -2.70 -27.53 4.47
C ASP A 261 -3.89 -27.36 3.53
N GLY A 262 -3.71 -26.62 2.42
CA GLY A 262 -4.69 -26.32 1.41
C GLY A 262 -5.59 -25.13 1.70
N ASN A 263 -5.53 -24.52 2.89
CA ASN A 263 -6.23 -23.28 3.22
C ASN A 263 -5.50 -22.06 2.64
N TYR A 264 -6.09 -20.88 2.79
CA TYR A 264 -5.51 -19.64 2.29
C TYR A 264 -5.19 -18.67 3.44
N LEU A 265 -4.01 -18.09 3.40
CA LEU A 265 -3.62 -16.94 4.22
C LEU A 265 -3.82 -15.65 3.45
N SER A 266 -4.41 -14.64 4.06
CA SER A 266 -4.51 -13.29 3.53
C SER A 266 -4.42 -12.26 4.65
N THR A 267 -4.31 -10.98 4.29
CA THR A 267 -4.21 -9.89 5.25
C THR A 267 -5.30 -8.86 5.02
N PHE A 268 -5.59 -8.10 6.05
CA PHE A 268 -6.53 -6.98 5.99
C PHE A 268 -5.97 -5.79 6.77
N HIS A 269 -6.49 -4.61 6.49
CA HIS A 269 -6.27 -3.42 7.29
C HIS A 269 -7.58 -2.89 7.85
N THR A 270 -7.45 -2.18 8.94
CA THR A 270 -8.52 -1.39 9.53
C THR A 270 -8.19 0.07 9.38
N SER A 271 -9.16 0.93 9.48
CA SER A 271 -8.93 2.36 9.59
C SER A 271 -9.61 2.88 10.84
N MET A 272 -8.88 3.56 11.69
CA MET A 272 -9.40 4.14 12.92
C MET A 272 -9.07 5.63 12.97
N ASN A 273 -10.08 6.46 13.12
CA ASN A 273 -9.87 7.88 13.36
C ASN A 273 -9.66 8.13 14.87
N HIS A 274 -8.49 8.65 15.21
CA HIS A 274 -8.18 9.08 16.56
C HIS A 274 -7.65 10.51 16.56
N ARG A 275 -8.35 11.43 17.20
CA ARG A 275 -7.98 12.86 17.29
C ARG A 275 -7.72 13.51 15.93
N GLY A 276 -8.55 13.23 14.93
CA GLY A 276 -8.43 13.78 13.59
C GLY A 276 -7.38 13.13 12.71
N LYS A 277 -6.67 12.09 13.20
CA LYS A 277 -5.73 11.30 12.40
C LYS A 277 -6.29 9.93 12.11
N LEU A 278 -6.06 9.45 10.90
CA LEU A 278 -6.45 8.13 10.45
C LEU A 278 -5.28 7.15 10.62
N TYR A 279 -5.49 6.09 11.39
CA TYR A 279 -4.51 5.03 11.65
C TYR A 279 -4.94 3.75 10.95
N TYR A 280 -3.98 3.05 10.31
CA TYR A 280 -4.20 1.76 9.66
C TYR A 280 -3.47 0.67 10.42
N ASP A 281 -4.22 -0.16 11.13
CA ASP A 281 -3.69 -1.39 11.72
C ASP A 281 -3.95 -2.58 10.81
N ASN A 282 -3.04 -3.56 10.85
CA ASN A 282 -3.03 -4.67 9.93
C ASN A 282 -3.16 -6.01 10.67
N GLY A 283 -4.12 -6.81 10.24
CA GLY A 283 -4.34 -8.17 10.71
C GLY A 283 -4.22 -9.19 9.59
N CYS A 284 -4.10 -10.45 9.95
CA CYS A 284 -4.10 -11.55 9.01
C CYS A 284 -5.18 -12.57 9.39
N TYR A 285 -5.60 -13.37 8.42
CA TYR A 285 -6.63 -14.39 8.61
C TYR A 285 -6.42 -15.57 7.68
N ILE A 286 -6.93 -16.72 8.10
CA ILE A 286 -6.94 -17.94 7.31
C ILE A 286 -8.38 -18.28 6.97
N PHE A 287 -8.63 -18.61 5.71
CA PHE A 287 -9.92 -19.10 5.26
C PHE A 287 -9.79 -20.45 4.55
N SER A 288 -10.90 -21.19 4.52
CA SER A 288 -10.98 -22.55 3.97
C SER A 288 -10.51 -22.60 2.52
N GLY A 289 -9.74 -23.61 2.17
CA GLY A 289 -9.36 -23.94 0.81
C GLY A 289 -10.51 -24.52 -0.04
N LYS A 290 -11.71 -24.63 0.53
CA LYS A 290 -12.91 -25.16 -0.14
C LYS A 290 -14.07 -24.19 -0.03
N PRO A 291 -14.91 -24.08 -1.09
CA PRO A 291 -16.14 -23.31 -1.02
C PRO A 291 -16.99 -23.70 0.20
N PRO A 292 -17.71 -22.76 0.80
CA PRO A 292 -17.86 -21.35 0.44
C PRO A 292 -16.74 -20.44 0.97
N PHE A 293 -15.54 -20.96 1.25
CA PHE A 293 -14.36 -20.24 1.72
C PHE A 293 -14.57 -19.56 3.06
N ASN A 294 -15.11 -20.29 4.03
CA ASN A 294 -15.35 -19.79 5.38
C ASN A 294 -14.04 -19.33 6.03
N VAL A 295 -14.08 -18.21 6.75
CA VAL A 295 -12.97 -17.79 7.60
C VAL A 295 -12.83 -18.76 8.76
N LEU A 296 -11.62 -19.30 8.96
CA LEU A 296 -11.31 -20.33 9.95
C LEU A 296 -10.56 -19.75 11.14
N LYS A 297 -9.61 -18.84 10.87
CA LYS A 297 -8.79 -18.20 11.89
C LYS A 297 -8.62 -16.72 11.56
N CYS A 298 -8.52 -15.90 12.58
CA CYS A 298 -8.24 -14.48 12.42
C CYS A 298 -7.31 -14.01 13.52
N ALA A 299 -6.30 -13.23 13.17
CA ALA A 299 -5.45 -12.58 14.15
C ALA A 299 -6.32 -11.70 15.07
N ASN A 300 -6.13 -11.82 16.37
CA ASN A 300 -6.75 -10.92 17.36
C ASN A 300 -5.84 -9.75 17.73
N ARG A 301 -4.72 -9.62 17.02
CA ARG A 301 -3.69 -8.60 17.23
C ARG A 301 -3.12 -8.16 15.88
N THR A 302 -2.62 -6.93 15.86
CA THR A 302 -1.91 -6.42 14.67
C THR A 302 -0.51 -7.03 14.55
N TYR A 303 -0.13 -7.45 13.34
CA TYR A 303 1.24 -7.86 13.04
C TYR A 303 2.10 -6.69 12.52
N LEU A 304 1.47 -5.66 11.98
CA LEU A 304 2.12 -4.45 11.48
C LEU A 304 1.28 -3.24 11.92
N PRO A 305 1.51 -2.72 13.14
CA PRO A 305 0.74 -1.61 13.69
C PRO A 305 1.02 -0.30 12.96
N ALA A 306 0.05 0.61 12.95
CA ALA A 306 0.19 1.93 12.35
C ALA A 306 1.37 2.72 12.95
N GLU A 307 1.59 2.61 14.26
CA GLU A 307 2.69 3.29 14.96
C GLU A 307 4.09 2.80 14.54
N ALA A 308 4.18 1.65 13.86
CA ALA A 308 5.43 1.18 13.27
C ALA A 308 5.80 1.92 11.98
N ALA A 309 4.94 2.79 11.46
CA ALA A 309 5.27 3.66 10.35
C ALA A 309 6.40 4.62 10.74
N CYS A 310 7.52 4.53 10.01
CA CYS A 310 8.73 5.28 10.33
C CYS A 310 8.87 6.55 9.50
N GLU A 311 8.30 6.54 8.29
CA GLU A 311 8.49 7.61 7.34
C GLU A 311 7.46 8.72 7.52
N LYS A 312 7.88 9.95 7.27
CA LYS A 312 6.96 11.09 7.26
C LYS A 312 6.14 11.07 5.99
N HIS A 313 4.85 11.31 6.12
CA HIS A 313 3.96 11.41 4.97
C HIS A 313 4.32 12.63 4.12
N PHE A 314 4.74 12.43 2.87
CA PHE A 314 5.14 13.53 1.99
C PHE A 314 3.95 14.25 1.32
N ARG A 315 2.85 13.53 1.11
CA ARG A 315 1.79 13.97 0.20
C ARG A 315 0.55 14.49 0.89
N LYS A 316 0.33 14.11 2.14
CA LYS A 316 -0.82 14.54 2.93
C LYS A 316 -0.35 15.10 4.26
N ALA A 317 -0.80 16.28 4.60
CA ALA A 317 -0.47 16.90 5.86
C ALA A 317 -0.94 16.01 7.02
N ASN A 318 -0.02 15.30 7.66
CA ASN A 318 -0.10 14.68 8.99
C ASN A 318 -1.40 13.93 9.43
N ASP A 319 -2.34 13.67 8.51
CA ASP A 319 -3.67 13.17 8.87
C ASP A 319 -3.79 11.65 8.79
N ILE A 320 -2.80 10.98 8.19
CA ILE A 320 -2.78 9.52 8.03
C ILE A 320 -1.46 8.98 8.58
N VAL A 321 -1.55 7.94 9.38
CA VAL A 321 -0.43 7.11 9.84
C VAL A 321 -0.72 5.69 9.38
N CYS A 322 -0.01 5.23 8.35
CA CYS A 322 -0.33 3.94 7.77
C CYS A 322 0.89 3.13 7.36
N ASN A 323 0.83 1.84 7.68
CA ASN A 323 1.55 0.80 6.99
C ASN A 323 0.53 0.07 6.13
N PHE A 324 0.68 0.11 4.81
CA PHE A 324 -0.31 -0.46 3.89
C PHE A 324 0.24 -1.67 3.14
N PRO A 325 -0.06 -2.92 3.59
CA PRO A 325 0.36 -4.14 2.91
C PRO A 325 -0.34 -4.31 1.56
N VAL A 326 0.40 -4.71 0.53
CA VAL A 326 -0.11 -4.83 -0.84
C VAL A 326 0.18 -6.19 -1.46
N GLY A 327 1.42 -6.72 -1.32
CA GLY A 327 1.84 -8.00 -1.85
C GLY A 327 2.25 -8.97 -0.76
N MET A 328 2.02 -10.26 -0.99
CA MET A 328 2.44 -11.34 -0.09
C MET A 328 2.94 -12.54 -0.87
N ILE A 329 4.01 -13.15 -0.36
CA ILE A 329 4.56 -14.43 -0.80
C ILE A 329 4.70 -15.29 0.44
N VAL A 330 4.41 -16.59 0.32
CA VAL A 330 4.67 -17.58 1.36
C VAL A 330 5.56 -18.66 0.74
N GLU A 331 6.74 -18.84 1.30
CA GLU A 331 7.73 -19.83 0.85
C GLU A 331 8.64 -20.22 2.03
N ASP A 332 9.07 -21.47 2.10
CA ASP A 332 10.03 -21.97 3.10
C ASP A 332 9.67 -21.57 4.55
N ASN A 333 8.40 -21.70 4.94
CA ASN A 333 7.86 -21.27 6.24
C ASN A 333 8.04 -19.78 6.55
N LYS A 334 8.30 -18.96 5.53
CA LYS A 334 8.36 -17.50 5.62
C LYS A 334 7.15 -16.86 4.96
N VAL A 335 6.69 -15.77 5.54
CA VAL A 335 5.71 -14.86 4.95
C VAL A 335 6.42 -13.55 4.66
N ILE A 336 6.53 -13.22 3.38
CA ILE A 336 7.17 -12.01 2.86
C ILE A 336 6.06 -11.05 2.48
N ILE A 337 6.00 -9.89 3.10
CA ILE A 337 4.95 -8.89 2.87
C ILE A 337 5.58 -7.58 2.42
N SER A 338 5.20 -7.10 1.24
CA SER A 338 5.52 -5.75 0.80
C SER A 338 4.45 -4.76 1.24
N TYR A 339 4.88 -3.59 1.68
CA TYR A 339 3.97 -2.55 2.15
C TYR A 339 4.49 -1.14 1.86
N GLY A 340 3.58 -0.18 1.83
CA GLY A 340 3.90 1.24 1.81
C GLY A 340 3.97 1.79 3.23
N ASP A 341 5.10 2.41 3.58
CA ASP A 341 5.27 3.12 4.84
C ASP A 341 4.85 4.58 4.61
N ASN A 342 3.72 4.96 5.17
CA ASN A 342 3.12 6.29 5.08
C ASN A 342 3.02 6.85 3.64
N ASP A 343 2.70 6.02 2.65
CA ASP A 343 2.65 6.37 1.23
C ASP A 343 3.93 7.10 0.73
N THR A 344 5.09 6.71 1.26
CA THR A 344 6.36 7.42 1.07
C THR A 344 7.49 6.51 0.67
N LEU A 345 7.53 5.30 1.21
CA LEU A 345 8.61 4.35 0.98
C LEU A 345 8.04 2.95 0.79
N VAL A 346 8.63 2.19 -0.11
CA VAL A 346 8.38 0.74 -0.24
C VAL A 346 9.23 0.01 0.79
N LYS A 347 8.58 -0.84 1.57
CA LYS A 347 9.25 -1.74 2.51
C LYS A 347 8.79 -3.18 2.32
N ILE A 348 9.64 -4.10 2.75
CA ILE A 348 9.32 -5.52 2.90
C ILE A 348 9.55 -5.92 4.35
N VAL A 349 8.71 -6.80 4.85
CA VAL A 349 8.90 -7.47 6.13
C VAL A 349 8.77 -8.98 5.95
N GLU A 350 9.67 -9.72 6.58
CA GLU A 350 9.63 -11.19 6.65
C GLU A 350 9.18 -11.63 8.05
N TYR A 351 8.22 -12.53 8.10
CA TYR A 351 7.80 -13.22 9.31
C TYR A 351 7.95 -14.72 9.15
N LYS A 352 8.13 -15.45 10.25
CA LYS A 352 7.87 -16.89 10.26
C LYS A 352 6.36 -17.11 10.19
N LEU A 353 5.93 -18.02 9.33
CA LEU A 353 4.50 -18.33 9.16
C LEU A 353 3.86 -18.78 10.48
N GLU A 354 4.55 -19.63 11.24
CA GLU A 354 4.07 -20.11 12.54
C GLU A 354 3.84 -18.97 13.56
N ASP A 355 4.67 -17.91 13.53
CA ASP A 355 4.55 -16.79 14.47
C ASP A 355 3.35 -15.92 14.14
N LEU A 356 3.02 -15.76 12.86
CA LEU A 356 1.77 -15.11 12.45
C LEU A 356 0.55 -15.97 12.85
N ILE A 357 0.59 -17.27 12.62
CA ILE A 357 -0.50 -18.18 12.98
C ILE A 357 -0.76 -18.19 14.49
N LYS A 358 0.28 -18.11 15.34
CA LYS A 358 0.15 -17.99 16.80
C LYS A 358 -0.63 -16.74 17.26
N THR A 359 -0.72 -15.71 16.42
CA THR A 359 -1.53 -14.52 16.72
C THR A 359 -3.02 -14.71 16.46
N MET A 360 -3.42 -15.82 15.84
CA MET A 360 -4.78 -16.04 15.38
C MET A 360 -5.58 -16.85 16.41
N VAL A 361 -6.85 -16.56 16.45
CA VAL A 361 -7.86 -17.33 17.16
C VAL A 361 -8.78 -18.03 16.17
N ASP A 362 -9.35 -19.16 16.57
CA ASP A 362 -10.33 -19.89 15.76
C ASP A 362 -11.63 -19.08 15.65
N ILE A 363 -12.25 -19.14 14.48
CA ILE A 363 -13.53 -18.51 14.19
C ILE A 363 -14.59 -19.62 14.06
N TYR A 364 -15.66 -19.51 14.86
CA TYR A 364 -16.77 -20.47 14.95
C TYR A 364 -18.07 -19.88 14.42
#